data_5f28abf121121d8252783f71f44bcbfa
#
_entry.id   5f28abf121121d8252783f71f44bcbfa
#
_cell.length_a   1.000
_cell.length_b   1.000
_cell.length_c   1.000
_cell.angle_alpha   90.00
_cell.angle_beta   90.00
_cell.angle_gamma   90.00
#
_symmetry.space_group_name_H-M   'P 1'
#
loop_
_entity.id
_entity.type
_entity.pdbx_description
1 polymer ?
#
loop_
_entity_poly.entity_id
_entity_poly.type
_entity_poly.pdbx_seq_one_letter_code
_entity_poly.pdbx_strand_id
1 'polypeptide(L)'
;SVYGLRPDSKYYYVHSYAVPYREGELEKDGWSVATARYGSEEFVGAVARENVLATQFHPEKSGAAGLRVLKAFLEGKQSQALPPDISLSATQEGLTRRIIACLDVRANDQGDLVVTKGDQYDVREKSDNAVRNLGKPVQKAQQYYEQGADEVTFLNITSFRDTPLKDMPMLEVLRQTAATTFVPLTIGGGIRDTFDPETNRTVPALEVATLYFKSGADKVSIGSDAVTAAEQYHASNRNLTGKTAIETISEAYGAQAVVVSVDPRRVYVASPEATTHHTLKSTTPGPQGEMYYWYACTIKGGRETRDLDVVQLVTAVEAMGAGEILLNCIDKDGTNSGFDLELVKSVKAAVKIPVIASSGAGNADHFAEVFQRTNVDAALGAGMFHRGEWTVKQVKEELSKKGLMIRRFEEDI
;
A
#
# COMPACT_ATOMS: atom_id res chain seq x y z
N SER A 1 -6.56 -5.05 -32.50
CA SER A 1 -6.28 -4.24 -31.29
C SER A 1 -7.46 -4.27 -30.34
N VAL A 2 -7.18 -4.31 -29.06
CA VAL A 2 -8.21 -4.31 -28.01
C VAL A 2 -8.52 -2.86 -27.62
N TYR A 3 -9.80 -2.54 -27.43
CA TYR A 3 -10.32 -1.21 -27.13
C TYR A 3 -9.45 -0.37 -26.19
N GLY A 4 -8.96 0.79 -26.62
CA GLY A 4 -8.29 1.80 -25.80
C GLY A 4 -6.99 1.38 -25.12
N LEU A 5 -6.54 0.12 -25.29
CA LEU A 5 -5.27 -0.34 -24.73
C LEU A 5 -4.08 0.33 -25.40
N ARG A 6 -3.09 0.71 -24.60
CA ARG A 6 -1.82 1.27 -25.07
C ARG A 6 -0.66 0.49 -24.47
N PRO A 7 0.37 0.15 -25.25
CA PRO A 7 1.52 -0.60 -24.75
C PRO A 7 2.43 0.21 -23.82
N ASP A 8 2.34 1.54 -23.84
CA ASP A 8 3.07 2.45 -22.96
C ASP A 8 2.34 2.76 -21.63
N SER A 9 1.07 2.35 -21.51
CA SER A 9 0.30 2.48 -20.27
C SER A 9 0.55 1.29 -19.34
N LYS A 10 0.34 1.52 -18.05
CA LYS A 10 0.43 0.49 -17.00
C LYS A 10 -0.93 0.25 -16.40
N TYR A 11 -1.25 -1.02 -16.20
CA TYR A 11 -2.54 -1.49 -15.72
C TYR A 11 -2.38 -2.23 -14.41
N TYR A 12 -3.40 -2.18 -13.55
CA TYR A 12 -3.39 -2.85 -12.26
C TYR A 12 -3.87 -4.28 -12.37
N TYR A 13 -2.96 -5.22 -12.16
CA TYR A 13 -3.22 -6.66 -12.08
C TYR A 13 -3.17 -7.13 -10.65
N VAL A 14 -4.17 -7.91 -10.23
CA VAL A 14 -4.22 -8.54 -8.92
C VAL A 14 -4.98 -9.87 -9.04
N HIS A 15 -4.25 -10.96 -9.27
CA HIS A 15 -4.83 -12.28 -9.46
C HIS A 15 -3.82 -13.38 -9.14
N SER A 16 -4.31 -14.57 -8.79
CA SER A 16 -3.50 -15.77 -8.55
C SER A 16 -3.52 -16.75 -9.73
N TYR A 17 -4.44 -16.58 -10.66
CA TYR A 17 -4.62 -17.41 -11.85
C TYR A 17 -4.68 -16.54 -13.08
N ALA A 18 -4.10 -17.01 -14.17
CA ALA A 18 -4.16 -16.37 -15.48
C ALA A 18 -4.32 -17.44 -16.57
N VAL A 19 -4.85 -17.04 -17.70
CA VAL A 19 -4.89 -17.89 -18.89
C VAL A 19 -3.55 -17.76 -19.62
N PRO A 20 -2.72 -18.81 -19.71
CA PRO A 20 -1.49 -18.75 -20.46
C PRO A 20 -1.77 -18.37 -21.91
N TYR A 21 -0.98 -17.44 -22.45
CA TYR A 21 -1.13 -17.09 -23.86
C TYR A 21 -0.48 -18.15 -24.75
N ARG A 22 -1.21 -18.55 -25.78
CA ARG A 22 -0.73 -19.44 -26.85
C ARG A 22 -1.06 -18.79 -28.19
N GLU A 23 -0.05 -18.45 -28.93
CA GLU A 23 -0.17 -17.73 -30.20
C GLU A 23 -1.14 -18.44 -31.16
N GLY A 24 -2.09 -17.69 -31.70
CA GLY A 24 -3.08 -18.16 -32.67
C GLY A 24 -4.22 -19.00 -32.09
N GLU A 25 -4.21 -19.37 -30.78
CA GLU A 25 -5.26 -20.22 -30.20
C GLU A 25 -6.60 -19.50 -30.09
N LEU A 26 -6.63 -18.28 -29.64
CA LEU A 26 -7.83 -17.45 -29.55
C LEU A 26 -8.11 -16.68 -30.85
N GLU A 27 -7.07 -16.25 -31.54
CA GLU A 27 -7.15 -15.47 -32.76
C GLU A 27 -7.84 -16.24 -33.90
N LYS A 28 -7.65 -17.57 -34.01
CA LYS A 28 -8.34 -18.41 -34.99
C LYS A 28 -9.85 -18.40 -34.85
N ASP A 29 -10.35 -18.14 -33.63
CA ASP A 29 -11.77 -18.04 -33.30
C ASP A 29 -12.28 -16.58 -33.40
N GLY A 30 -11.47 -15.67 -33.96
CA GLY A 30 -11.83 -14.28 -34.22
C GLY A 30 -11.64 -13.34 -33.02
N TRP A 31 -10.93 -13.76 -31.97
CA TRP A 31 -10.61 -12.88 -30.85
C TRP A 31 -9.41 -11.98 -31.18
N SER A 32 -9.51 -10.72 -30.80
CA SER A 32 -8.34 -9.83 -30.65
C SER A 32 -7.77 -10.03 -29.25
N VAL A 33 -6.47 -10.28 -29.15
CA VAL A 33 -5.80 -10.58 -27.89
C VAL A 33 -4.76 -9.51 -27.56
N ALA A 34 -4.73 -9.09 -26.32
CA ALA A 34 -3.63 -8.33 -25.73
C ALA A 34 -2.98 -9.19 -24.64
N THR A 35 -1.66 -9.30 -24.68
CA THR A 35 -0.91 -10.10 -23.72
C THR A 35 -0.28 -9.23 -22.63
N ALA A 36 0.02 -9.84 -21.50
CA ALA A 36 0.82 -9.27 -20.43
C ALA A 36 1.86 -10.31 -19.98
N ARG A 37 2.95 -9.84 -19.39
CA ARG A 37 4.04 -10.69 -18.90
C ARG A 37 4.33 -10.42 -17.45
N TYR A 38 4.54 -11.50 -16.69
CA TYR A 38 5.04 -11.45 -15.32
C TYR A 38 6.15 -12.51 -15.13
N GLY A 39 7.37 -12.04 -14.90
CA GLY A 39 8.54 -12.93 -14.91
C GLY A 39 8.73 -13.60 -16.28
N SER A 40 8.75 -14.93 -16.29
CA SER A 40 8.85 -15.73 -17.51
C SER A 40 7.50 -16.04 -18.16
N GLU A 41 6.40 -15.78 -17.47
CA GLU A 41 5.07 -16.18 -17.89
C GLU A 41 4.40 -15.08 -18.74
N GLU A 42 3.93 -15.46 -19.92
CA GLU A 42 3.09 -14.63 -20.78
C GLU A 42 1.66 -15.13 -20.71
N PHE A 43 0.72 -14.23 -20.50
CA PHE A 43 -0.68 -14.58 -20.30
C PHE A 43 -1.61 -13.59 -21.02
N VAL A 44 -2.87 -14.02 -21.16
CA VAL A 44 -3.93 -13.20 -21.75
C VAL A 44 -4.27 -12.06 -20.80
N GLY A 45 -3.93 -10.84 -21.17
CA GLY A 45 -4.23 -9.61 -20.43
C GLY A 45 -5.62 -9.04 -20.73
N ALA A 46 -6.04 -9.13 -21.99
CA ALA A 46 -7.39 -8.78 -22.41
C ALA A 46 -7.76 -9.46 -23.73
N VAL A 47 -9.04 -9.68 -23.94
CA VAL A 47 -9.59 -10.19 -25.21
C VAL A 47 -10.81 -9.39 -25.63
N ALA A 48 -11.00 -9.23 -26.93
CA ALA A 48 -12.19 -8.59 -27.49
C ALA A 48 -12.67 -9.28 -28.74
N ARG A 49 -13.99 -9.45 -28.86
CA ARG A 49 -14.65 -9.92 -30.08
C ARG A 49 -16.05 -9.32 -30.14
N GLU A 50 -16.39 -8.66 -31.24
CA GLU A 50 -17.68 -7.99 -31.44
C GLU A 50 -18.00 -7.03 -30.26
N ASN A 51 -19.06 -7.31 -29.52
CA ASN A 51 -19.51 -6.53 -28.35
C ASN A 51 -19.06 -7.13 -27.00
N VAL A 52 -18.05 -7.99 -27.00
CA VAL A 52 -17.49 -8.59 -25.79
C VAL A 52 -16.08 -8.07 -25.57
N LEU A 53 -15.81 -7.58 -24.36
CA LEU A 53 -14.49 -7.25 -23.84
C LEU A 53 -14.31 -7.95 -22.50
N ALA A 54 -13.19 -8.64 -22.34
CA ALA A 54 -12.77 -9.18 -21.03
C ALA A 54 -11.34 -8.74 -20.74
N THR A 55 -11.07 -8.40 -19.48
CA THR A 55 -9.76 -7.96 -19.01
C THR A 55 -9.33 -8.77 -17.80
N GLN A 56 -8.06 -9.13 -17.72
CA GLN A 56 -7.47 -9.73 -16.52
C GLN A 56 -7.14 -8.66 -15.49
N PHE A 57 -6.73 -7.48 -15.93
CA PHE A 57 -6.53 -6.31 -15.07
C PHE A 57 -7.86 -5.69 -14.65
N HIS A 58 -7.80 -4.84 -13.63
CA HIS A 58 -8.94 -4.05 -13.14
C HIS A 58 -8.95 -2.68 -13.81
N PRO A 59 -9.82 -2.42 -14.80
CA PRO A 59 -9.87 -1.10 -15.46
C PRO A 59 -10.21 0.02 -14.48
N GLU A 60 -11.13 -0.24 -13.55
CA GLU A 60 -11.58 0.69 -12.52
C GLU A 60 -10.51 1.03 -11.47
N LYS A 61 -9.38 0.32 -11.47
CA LYS A 61 -8.23 0.54 -10.57
C LYS A 61 -6.95 0.91 -11.32
N SER A 62 -7.06 1.14 -12.62
CA SER A 62 -5.92 1.47 -13.50
C SER A 62 -5.86 2.96 -13.87
N GLY A 63 -6.55 3.83 -13.13
CA GLY A 63 -6.59 5.27 -13.37
C GLY A 63 -7.10 5.61 -14.78
N ALA A 64 -6.61 6.69 -15.37
CA ALA A 64 -7.00 7.15 -16.69
C ALA A 64 -6.80 6.09 -17.79
N ALA A 65 -5.77 5.25 -17.70
CA ALA A 65 -5.53 4.16 -18.63
C ALA A 65 -6.68 3.15 -18.67
N GLY A 66 -7.18 2.76 -17.50
CA GLY A 66 -8.32 1.84 -17.38
C GLY A 66 -9.63 2.47 -17.83
N LEU A 67 -9.88 3.71 -17.42
CA LEU A 67 -11.09 4.45 -17.86
C LEU A 67 -11.14 4.63 -19.36
N ARG A 68 -10.00 4.86 -20.02
CA ARG A 68 -9.91 4.92 -21.48
C ARG A 68 -10.35 3.61 -22.14
N VAL A 69 -9.99 2.46 -21.58
CA VAL A 69 -10.44 1.14 -22.08
C VAL A 69 -11.95 1.00 -21.98
N LEU A 70 -12.54 1.34 -20.85
CA LEU A 70 -13.98 1.30 -20.65
C LEU A 70 -14.72 2.26 -21.60
N LYS A 71 -14.23 3.49 -21.73
CA LYS A 71 -14.80 4.49 -22.64
C LYS A 71 -14.75 4.03 -24.11
N ALA A 72 -13.59 3.54 -24.56
CA ALA A 72 -13.43 3.05 -25.92
C ALA A 72 -14.38 1.87 -26.22
N PHE A 73 -14.58 0.98 -25.27
CA PHE A 73 -15.52 -0.13 -25.39
C PHE A 73 -16.98 0.37 -25.50
N LEU A 74 -17.39 1.26 -24.61
CA LEU A 74 -18.76 1.82 -24.61
C LEU A 74 -19.07 2.62 -25.87
N GLU A 75 -18.09 3.32 -26.43
CA GLU A 75 -18.23 4.08 -27.68
C GLU A 75 -18.07 3.23 -28.94
N GLY A 76 -17.77 1.94 -28.82
CA GLY A 76 -17.52 1.04 -29.95
C GLY A 76 -16.25 1.40 -30.74
N LYS A 77 -15.35 2.19 -30.17
CA LYS A 77 -14.11 2.62 -30.81
C LYS A 77 -13.00 1.60 -30.59
N GLN A 78 -12.68 0.86 -31.63
CA GLN A 78 -11.44 0.10 -31.65
C GLN A 78 -10.23 1.04 -31.54
N SER A 79 -9.14 0.61 -30.90
CA SER A 79 -8.02 1.49 -30.59
C SER A 79 -7.51 2.21 -31.83
N GLN A 80 -7.28 3.50 -31.68
CA GLN A 80 -6.55 4.28 -32.66
C GLN A 80 -5.12 3.73 -32.80
N ALA A 81 -4.56 3.82 -34.02
CA ALA A 81 -3.15 3.52 -34.22
C ALA A 81 -2.31 4.33 -33.22
N LEU A 82 -1.27 3.69 -32.69
CA LEU A 82 -0.31 4.36 -31.81
C LEU A 82 0.24 5.60 -32.54
N PRO A 83 0.45 6.73 -31.85
CA PRO A 83 1.20 7.82 -32.40
C PRO A 83 2.56 7.31 -32.92
N PRO A 84 3.02 7.78 -34.11
CA PRO A 84 4.22 7.27 -34.74
C PRO A 84 5.51 7.44 -33.93
N ASP A 85 5.47 8.27 -32.90
CA ASP A 85 6.62 8.58 -32.04
C ASP A 85 6.78 7.61 -30.86
N ILE A 86 5.82 6.71 -30.62
CA ILE A 86 5.96 5.69 -29.60
C ILE A 86 6.73 4.53 -30.18
N SER A 87 8.04 4.56 -30.00
CA SER A 87 8.90 3.41 -30.26
C SER A 87 8.50 2.27 -29.32
N LEU A 88 8.15 1.10 -29.87
CA LEU A 88 7.91 -0.11 -29.09
C LEU A 88 9.12 -0.51 -28.21
N SER A 89 10.32 -0.05 -28.58
CA SER A 89 11.53 -0.19 -27.76
C SER A 89 11.53 0.68 -26.50
N ALA A 90 10.64 1.66 -26.42
CA ALA A 90 10.45 2.48 -25.21
C ALA A 90 9.37 1.90 -24.27
N THR A 91 8.69 0.82 -24.64
CA THR A 91 7.79 0.11 -23.74
C THR A 91 8.63 -0.59 -22.69
N GLN A 92 8.67 -0.02 -21.50
CA GLN A 92 9.33 -0.65 -20.37
C GLN A 92 8.46 -1.84 -19.91
N GLU A 93 8.91 -3.05 -20.24
CA GLU A 93 8.30 -4.25 -19.71
C GLU A 93 8.60 -4.38 -18.21
N GLY A 94 7.63 -4.83 -17.43
CA GLY A 94 7.79 -5.17 -16.02
C GLY A 94 6.96 -4.33 -15.05
N LEU A 95 7.23 -4.55 -13.77
CA LEU A 95 6.51 -3.93 -12.66
C LEU A 95 6.98 -2.50 -12.42
N THR A 96 6.03 -1.59 -12.26
CA THR A 96 6.33 -0.21 -11.87
C THR A 96 6.58 -0.09 -10.37
N ARG A 97 7.41 0.89 -9.98
CA ARG A 97 7.48 1.36 -8.60
C ARG A 97 6.25 2.21 -8.31
N ARG A 98 5.54 1.91 -7.21
CA ARG A 98 4.30 2.60 -6.85
C ARG A 98 4.59 3.79 -5.93
N ILE A 99 3.93 4.91 -6.21
CA ILE A 99 3.92 6.09 -5.33
C ILE A 99 2.56 6.13 -4.66
N ILE A 100 2.57 5.98 -3.34
CA ILE A 100 1.36 5.88 -2.51
C ILE A 100 1.19 7.15 -1.70
N ALA A 101 -0.02 7.72 -1.71
CA ALA A 101 -0.39 8.84 -0.85
C ALA A 101 -1.14 8.31 0.39
N CYS A 102 -0.69 8.72 1.57
CA CYS A 102 -1.30 8.33 2.84
C CYS A 102 -2.05 9.49 3.48
N LEU A 103 -3.20 9.19 4.04
CA LEU A 103 -4.13 10.10 4.69
C LEU A 103 -4.42 9.60 6.11
N ASP A 104 -3.89 10.29 7.12
CA ASP A 104 -4.26 10.05 8.51
C ASP A 104 -5.62 10.71 8.78
N VAL A 105 -6.62 9.90 9.10
CA VAL A 105 -8.00 10.37 9.30
C VAL A 105 -8.39 10.29 10.76
N ARG A 106 -8.93 11.39 11.30
CA ARG A 106 -9.41 11.50 12.67
C ARG A 106 -10.69 12.33 12.73
N ALA A 107 -11.55 12.05 13.72
CA ALA A 107 -12.64 12.94 14.06
C ALA A 107 -12.09 14.22 14.72
N ASN A 108 -12.54 15.40 14.26
CA ASN A 108 -12.28 16.67 14.93
C ASN A 108 -13.18 16.84 16.18
N ASP A 109 -13.04 17.95 16.88
CA ASP A 109 -13.80 18.21 18.11
C ASP A 109 -15.30 18.44 17.85
N GLN A 110 -15.71 18.59 16.58
CA GLN A 110 -17.10 18.68 16.12
C GLN A 110 -17.66 17.32 15.67
N GLY A 111 -16.82 16.27 15.65
CA GLY A 111 -17.18 14.93 15.20
C GLY A 111 -17.02 14.69 13.69
N ASP A 112 -16.57 15.67 12.91
CA ASP A 112 -16.32 15.50 11.49
C ASP A 112 -15.00 14.77 11.26
N LEU A 113 -14.95 13.91 10.23
CA LEU A 113 -13.69 13.30 9.81
C LEU A 113 -12.84 14.28 9.01
N VAL A 114 -11.60 14.44 9.43
CA VAL A 114 -10.62 15.33 8.80
C VAL A 114 -9.30 14.61 8.61
N VAL A 115 -8.56 15.02 7.58
CA VAL A 115 -7.16 14.60 7.41
C VAL A 115 -6.31 15.37 8.40
N THR A 116 -5.43 14.67 9.09
CA THR A 116 -4.52 15.25 10.06
C THR A 116 -3.07 15.03 9.66
N LYS A 117 -2.16 15.81 10.23
CA LYS A 117 -0.74 15.51 10.11
C LYS A 117 -0.38 14.44 11.12
N GLY A 118 0.00 13.28 10.64
CA GLY A 118 0.53 12.22 11.50
C GLY A 118 1.90 12.61 12.05
N ASP A 119 1.92 13.20 13.23
CA ASP A 119 3.09 13.17 14.10
C ASP A 119 2.78 12.12 15.15
N GLN A 120 3.46 11.02 15.12
CA GLN A 120 3.42 9.95 16.11
C GLN A 120 2.38 10.18 17.23
N TYR A 121 1.06 10.23 16.83
CA TYR A 121 -0.08 10.25 17.74
C TYR A 121 -0.44 11.58 18.43
N ASP A 122 0.31 12.66 18.22
CA ASP A 122 -0.15 14.01 18.63
C ASP A 122 -0.64 14.81 17.42
N VAL A 123 -1.94 14.70 17.17
CA VAL A 123 -2.64 15.38 16.07
C VAL A 123 -3.24 16.72 16.50
N ARG A 124 -2.98 17.16 17.71
CA ARG A 124 -3.55 18.40 18.24
C ARG A 124 -2.65 19.60 17.99
N GLU A 125 -3.24 20.72 17.71
CA GLU A 125 -2.56 22.00 17.61
C GLU A 125 -2.01 22.40 18.99
N LYS A 126 -0.78 22.93 19.00
CA LYS A 126 -0.15 23.37 20.26
C LYS A 126 -0.79 24.62 20.84
N SER A 127 -1.41 25.45 19.98
CA SER A 127 -1.98 26.75 20.39
C SER A 127 -3.33 26.64 21.09
N ASP A 128 -4.20 25.75 20.66
CA ASP A 128 -5.58 25.64 21.14
C ASP A 128 -6.00 24.21 21.50
N ASN A 129 -5.08 23.25 21.38
CA ASN A 129 -5.32 21.83 21.61
C ASN A 129 -6.41 21.21 20.70
N ALA A 130 -6.77 21.86 19.59
CA ALA A 130 -7.70 21.32 18.60
C ALA A 130 -7.04 20.28 17.69
N VAL A 131 -7.85 19.43 17.05
CA VAL A 131 -7.35 18.48 16.04
C VAL A 131 -6.94 19.25 14.79
N ARG A 132 -5.72 19.05 14.32
CA ARG A 132 -5.21 19.65 13.08
C ARG A 132 -6.07 19.22 11.90
N ASN A 133 -6.61 20.18 11.17
CA ASN A 133 -7.47 19.94 10.02
C ASN A 133 -6.74 20.31 8.71
N LEU A 134 -6.40 19.30 7.89
CA LEU A 134 -5.78 19.46 6.57
C LEU A 134 -6.78 19.27 5.43
N GLY A 135 -8.07 19.14 5.73
CA GLY A 135 -9.13 19.00 4.76
C GLY A 135 -9.96 17.73 4.92
N LYS A 136 -10.94 17.58 4.05
CA LYS A 136 -11.83 16.40 4.05
C LYS A 136 -11.16 15.22 3.35
N PRO A 137 -11.26 13.99 3.90
CA PRO A 137 -10.58 12.81 3.38
C PRO A 137 -10.91 12.50 1.91
N VAL A 138 -12.18 12.54 1.52
CA VAL A 138 -12.62 12.24 0.15
C VAL A 138 -12.00 13.20 -0.88
N GLN A 139 -12.04 14.50 -0.58
CA GLN A 139 -11.47 15.52 -1.47
C GLN A 139 -9.95 15.41 -1.59
N LYS A 140 -9.27 15.09 -0.48
CA LYS A 140 -7.82 14.87 -0.49
C LYS A 140 -7.43 13.62 -1.27
N ALA A 141 -8.15 12.53 -1.10
CA ALA A 141 -7.93 11.30 -1.86
C ALA A 141 -8.10 11.53 -3.37
N GLN A 142 -9.17 12.23 -3.77
CA GLN A 142 -9.40 12.61 -5.15
C GLN A 142 -8.27 13.49 -5.69
N GLN A 143 -7.83 14.49 -4.92
CA GLN A 143 -6.69 15.35 -5.30
C GLN A 143 -5.42 14.53 -5.57
N TYR A 144 -5.10 13.55 -4.73
CA TYR A 144 -3.91 12.72 -4.93
C TYR A 144 -4.06 11.77 -6.11
N TYR A 145 -5.25 11.22 -6.30
CA TYR A 145 -5.57 10.45 -7.51
C TYR A 145 -5.36 11.29 -8.78
N GLU A 146 -5.92 12.50 -8.84
CA GLU A 146 -5.76 13.43 -9.96
C GLU A 146 -4.31 13.86 -10.19
N GLN A 147 -3.48 13.83 -9.16
CA GLN A 147 -2.02 14.03 -9.25
C GLN A 147 -1.26 12.76 -9.70
N GLY A 148 -1.94 11.65 -9.91
CA GLY A 148 -1.35 10.41 -10.41
C GLY A 148 -0.86 9.44 -9.34
N ALA A 149 -1.35 9.49 -8.11
CA ALA A 149 -1.07 8.47 -7.09
C ALA A 149 -1.44 7.07 -7.62
N ASP A 150 -0.61 6.09 -7.33
CA ASP A 150 -0.84 4.71 -7.74
C ASP A 150 -1.76 3.96 -6.77
N GLU A 151 -1.86 4.45 -5.55
CA GLU A 151 -2.69 3.92 -4.47
C GLU A 151 -2.93 5.03 -3.44
N VAL A 152 -4.07 4.99 -2.78
CA VAL A 152 -4.38 5.86 -1.64
C VAL A 152 -4.60 4.99 -0.41
N THR A 153 -3.93 5.35 0.68
CA THR A 153 -4.05 4.66 1.97
C THR A 153 -4.69 5.59 2.98
N PHE A 154 -5.76 5.12 3.62
CA PHE A 154 -6.34 5.75 4.80
C PHE A 154 -5.86 5.06 6.06
N LEU A 155 -5.31 5.81 7.00
CA LEU A 155 -5.05 5.36 8.36
C LEU A 155 -6.10 5.96 9.28
N ASN A 156 -7.04 5.11 9.72
CA ASN A 156 -8.12 5.49 10.62
C ASN A 156 -7.60 5.56 12.06
N ILE A 157 -7.41 6.76 12.57
CA ILE A 157 -6.97 7.03 13.95
C ILE A 157 -8.09 7.63 14.79
N THR A 158 -9.35 7.42 14.37
CA THR A 158 -10.55 7.86 15.11
C THR A 158 -10.74 7.08 16.42
N SER A 159 -11.56 7.62 17.32
CA SER A 159 -11.98 6.91 18.53
C SER A 159 -12.80 5.65 18.25
N PHE A 160 -13.39 5.53 17.06
CA PHE A 160 -14.20 4.38 16.64
C PHE A 160 -13.38 3.15 16.22
N ARG A 161 -12.06 3.26 16.09
CA ARG A 161 -11.22 2.10 15.74
C ARG A 161 -11.32 0.93 16.72
N ASP A 162 -11.81 1.17 17.93
CA ASP A 162 -12.09 0.12 18.92
C ASP A 162 -13.48 -0.51 18.74
N THR A 163 -14.35 0.12 17.95
CA THR A 163 -15.68 -0.38 17.57
C THR A 163 -15.94 -0.12 16.08
N PRO A 164 -15.19 -0.78 15.17
CA PRO A 164 -15.21 -0.43 13.73
C PRO A 164 -16.58 -0.60 13.06
N LEU A 165 -17.42 -1.49 13.56
CA LEU A 165 -18.79 -1.69 13.03
C LEU A 165 -19.67 -0.46 13.20
N LYS A 166 -19.32 0.46 14.10
CA LYS A 166 -20.04 1.71 14.38
C LYS A 166 -19.39 2.92 13.70
N ASP A 167 -18.28 2.73 12.99
CA ASP A 167 -17.59 3.80 12.29
C ASP A 167 -18.25 4.12 10.94
N MET A 168 -19.53 4.45 11.01
CA MET A 168 -20.31 4.82 9.83
C MET A 168 -19.69 5.96 9.02
N PRO A 169 -19.10 7.01 9.64
CA PRO A 169 -18.43 8.09 8.89
C PRO A 169 -17.26 7.58 8.05
N MET A 170 -16.41 6.67 8.55
CA MET A 170 -15.29 6.14 7.80
C MET A 170 -15.75 5.23 6.65
N LEU A 171 -16.80 4.44 6.87
CA LEU A 171 -17.39 3.62 5.80
C LEU A 171 -17.94 4.49 4.67
N GLU A 172 -18.54 5.63 4.99
CA GLU A 172 -19.05 6.57 4.01
C GLU A 172 -17.90 7.26 3.24
N VAL A 173 -16.81 7.61 3.92
CA VAL A 173 -15.57 8.11 3.26
C VAL A 173 -15.08 7.10 2.23
N LEU A 174 -15.04 5.81 2.55
CA LEU A 174 -14.62 4.77 1.62
C LEU A 174 -15.57 4.67 0.42
N ARG A 175 -16.89 4.68 0.62
CA ARG A 175 -17.87 4.62 -0.47
C ARG A 175 -17.77 5.80 -1.42
N GLN A 176 -17.68 7.01 -0.89
CA GLN A 176 -17.54 8.21 -1.70
C GLN A 176 -16.21 8.26 -2.43
N THR A 177 -15.13 7.87 -1.78
CA THR A 177 -13.81 7.81 -2.41
C THR A 177 -13.77 6.79 -3.54
N ALA A 178 -14.31 5.59 -3.32
CA ALA A 178 -14.34 4.54 -4.34
C ALA A 178 -15.14 4.95 -5.60
N ALA A 179 -16.10 5.85 -5.46
CA ALA A 179 -16.88 6.35 -6.59
C ALA A 179 -16.11 7.31 -7.51
N THR A 180 -15.05 7.95 -7.04
CA THR A 180 -14.30 9.00 -7.77
C THR A 180 -12.80 8.77 -7.87
N THR A 181 -12.27 7.77 -7.19
CA THR A 181 -10.83 7.46 -7.12
C THR A 181 -10.58 6.08 -7.71
N PHE A 182 -10.01 6.04 -8.91
CA PHE A 182 -9.88 4.81 -9.72
C PHE A 182 -8.48 4.19 -9.61
N VAL A 183 -8.00 4.09 -8.38
CA VAL A 183 -6.79 3.35 -7.99
C VAL A 183 -7.09 2.57 -6.71
N PRO A 184 -6.27 1.56 -6.34
CA PRO A 184 -6.49 0.80 -5.12
C PRO A 184 -6.59 1.67 -3.87
N LEU A 185 -7.52 1.31 -2.98
CA LEU A 185 -7.73 1.95 -1.69
C LEU A 185 -7.36 0.97 -0.58
N THR A 186 -6.45 1.38 0.30
CA THR A 186 -6.09 0.63 1.50
C THR A 186 -6.63 1.33 2.74
N ILE A 187 -7.23 0.59 3.66
CA ILE A 187 -7.67 1.09 4.96
C ILE A 187 -6.94 0.39 6.09
N GLY A 188 -6.36 1.16 7.00
CA GLY A 188 -5.73 0.67 8.22
C GLY A 188 -6.38 1.27 9.47
N GLY A 189 -6.25 0.57 10.58
CA GLY A 189 -6.79 0.94 11.88
C GLY A 189 -8.00 0.11 12.32
N GLY A 190 -7.89 -0.51 13.50
CA GLY A 190 -8.97 -1.28 14.12
C GLY A 190 -9.28 -2.65 13.51
N ILE A 191 -8.42 -3.18 12.67
CA ILE A 191 -8.61 -4.52 12.06
C ILE A 191 -8.12 -5.59 13.04
N ARG A 192 -9.00 -6.05 13.90
CA ARG A 192 -8.76 -7.08 14.91
C ARG A 192 -10.05 -7.66 15.40
N ASP A 193 -9.99 -8.77 16.14
CA ASP A 193 -11.12 -9.26 16.91
C ASP A 193 -11.47 -8.23 18.00
N THR A 194 -12.74 -7.84 18.06
CA THR A 194 -13.21 -6.77 18.94
C THR A 194 -14.45 -7.23 19.70
N PHE A 195 -14.47 -7.04 21.01
CA PHE A 195 -15.66 -7.33 21.80
C PHE A 195 -16.67 -6.17 21.68
N ASP A 196 -17.89 -6.49 21.28
CA ASP A 196 -19.00 -5.54 21.22
C ASP A 196 -19.86 -5.72 22.48
N PRO A 197 -19.85 -4.76 23.41
CA PRO A 197 -20.62 -4.86 24.64
C PRO A 197 -22.15 -4.73 24.44
N GLU A 198 -22.61 -4.12 23.36
CA GLU A 198 -24.03 -3.97 23.08
C GLU A 198 -24.67 -5.29 22.63
N THR A 199 -23.95 -6.04 21.79
CA THR A 199 -24.42 -7.35 21.32
C THR A 199 -23.89 -8.51 22.15
N ASN A 200 -23.02 -8.21 23.13
CA ASN A 200 -22.35 -9.19 24.00
C ASN A 200 -21.65 -10.30 23.19
N ARG A 201 -21.01 -9.96 22.10
CA ARG A 201 -20.27 -10.92 21.26
C ARG A 201 -18.91 -10.39 20.84
N THR A 202 -18.01 -11.29 20.52
CA THR A 202 -16.78 -10.96 19.81
C THR A 202 -17.07 -10.85 18.32
N VAL A 203 -16.68 -9.71 17.72
CA VAL A 203 -16.70 -9.46 16.28
C VAL A 203 -15.35 -9.87 15.73
N PRO A 204 -15.28 -10.88 14.85
CA PRO A 204 -14.02 -11.31 14.27
C PRO A 204 -13.42 -10.23 13.34
N ALA A 205 -12.10 -10.17 13.24
CA ALA A 205 -11.38 -9.29 12.32
C ALA A 205 -11.84 -9.47 10.87
N LEU A 206 -12.18 -10.70 10.47
CA LEU A 206 -12.73 -10.99 9.15
C LEU A 206 -14.06 -10.27 8.89
N GLU A 207 -14.93 -10.15 9.88
CA GLU A 207 -16.20 -9.41 9.75
C GLU A 207 -15.94 -7.91 9.56
N VAL A 208 -14.99 -7.36 10.32
CA VAL A 208 -14.55 -5.96 10.19
C VAL A 208 -13.96 -5.72 8.79
N ALA A 209 -13.06 -6.56 8.33
CA ALA A 209 -12.45 -6.46 7.01
C ALA A 209 -13.51 -6.56 5.89
N THR A 210 -14.45 -7.50 6.01
CA THR A 210 -15.56 -7.64 5.07
C THR A 210 -16.39 -6.37 4.94
N LEU A 211 -16.63 -5.68 6.04
CA LEU A 211 -17.36 -4.41 6.05
C LEU A 211 -16.59 -3.32 5.29
N TYR A 212 -15.29 -3.22 5.49
CA TYR A 212 -14.43 -2.29 4.75
C TYR A 212 -14.38 -2.62 3.26
N PHE A 213 -14.23 -3.90 2.88
CA PHE A 213 -14.24 -4.30 1.45
C PHE A 213 -15.57 -3.98 0.78
N LYS A 214 -16.70 -4.27 1.43
CA LYS A 214 -18.03 -3.92 0.92
C LYS A 214 -18.25 -2.40 0.82
N SER A 215 -17.48 -1.62 1.53
CA SER A 215 -17.55 -0.15 1.52
C SER A 215 -16.59 0.48 0.51
N GLY A 216 -15.76 -0.30 -0.20
CA GLY A 216 -14.93 0.17 -1.30
C GLY A 216 -13.42 0.04 -1.09
N ALA A 217 -12.94 -0.49 0.04
CA ALA A 217 -11.55 -0.80 0.21
C ALA A 217 -11.13 -2.00 -0.65
N ASP A 218 -9.91 -1.98 -1.17
CA ASP A 218 -9.29 -3.10 -1.90
C ASP A 218 -8.37 -3.92 -0.99
N LYS A 219 -7.79 -3.26 0.01
CA LYS A 219 -6.88 -3.86 0.97
C LYS A 219 -7.17 -3.37 2.38
N VAL A 220 -6.88 -4.20 3.37
CA VAL A 220 -6.90 -3.84 4.78
C VAL A 220 -5.50 -3.96 5.37
N SER A 221 -5.12 -3.03 6.25
CA SER A 221 -3.81 -3.01 6.90
C SER A 221 -3.93 -3.38 8.38
N ILE A 222 -3.20 -4.42 8.79
CA ILE A 222 -3.20 -4.96 10.15
C ILE A 222 -1.89 -4.55 10.83
N GLY A 223 -1.98 -3.93 11.99
CA GLY A 223 -0.82 -3.44 12.78
C GLY A 223 -0.55 -4.28 14.02
N SER A 224 -0.95 -3.80 15.19
CA SER A 224 -0.61 -4.43 16.50
C SER A 224 -1.02 -5.90 16.61
N ASP A 225 -2.14 -6.29 16.02
CA ASP A 225 -2.62 -7.68 16.01
C ASP A 225 -1.65 -8.63 15.29
N ALA A 226 -1.00 -8.16 14.23
CA ALA A 226 0.02 -8.92 13.50
C ALA A 226 1.26 -9.19 14.36
N VAL A 227 1.67 -8.26 15.21
CA VAL A 227 2.79 -8.45 16.14
C VAL A 227 2.46 -9.53 17.15
N THR A 228 1.29 -9.47 17.77
CA THR A 228 0.82 -10.49 18.72
C THR A 228 0.73 -11.86 18.07
N ALA A 229 0.20 -11.94 16.84
CA ALA A 229 0.15 -13.19 16.09
C ALA A 229 1.54 -13.76 15.79
N ALA A 230 2.51 -12.92 15.42
CA ALA A 230 3.89 -13.34 15.19
C ALA A 230 4.59 -13.84 16.45
N GLU A 231 4.37 -13.19 17.59
CA GLU A 231 4.88 -13.67 18.90
C GLU A 231 4.35 -15.08 19.22
N GLN A 232 3.05 -15.29 19.04
CA GLN A 232 2.43 -16.62 19.23
C GLN A 232 2.97 -17.66 18.25
N TYR A 233 3.15 -17.30 16.98
CA TYR A 233 3.73 -18.15 15.96
C TYR A 233 5.12 -18.62 16.34
N HIS A 234 6.00 -17.73 16.79
CA HIS A 234 7.34 -18.10 17.25
C HIS A 234 7.31 -18.93 18.54
N ALA A 235 6.45 -18.59 19.50
CA ALA A 235 6.31 -19.34 20.75
C ALA A 235 5.77 -20.76 20.55
N SER A 236 5.01 -21.00 19.48
CA SER A 236 4.43 -22.31 19.12
C SER A 236 5.25 -23.11 18.12
N ASN A 237 6.55 -22.87 18.00
CA ASN A 237 7.41 -23.52 17.00
C ASN A 237 6.95 -23.31 15.56
N ARG A 238 6.51 -22.10 15.22
CA ARG A 238 6.04 -21.68 13.89
C ARG A 238 4.79 -22.41 13.43
N ASN A 239 3.90 -22.76 14.35
CA ASN A 239 2.64 -23.39 14.04
C ASN A 239 1.62 -22.36 13.53
N LEU A 240 1.04 -22.63 12.34
CA LEU A 240 -0.06 -21.86 11.80
C LEU A 240 -1.38 -22.38 12.39
N THR A 241 -2.17 -21.49 12.97
CA THR A 241 -3.44 -21.86 13.64
C THR A 241 -4.63 -21.83 12.72
N GLY A 242 -4.55 -21.12 11.58
CA GLY A 242 -5.68 -20.83 10.69
C GLY A 242 -6.70 -19.84 11.29
N LYS A 243 -6.37 -19.20 12.42
CA LYS A 243 -7.33 -18.40 13.19
C LYS A 243 -6.93 -16.93 13.38
N THR A 244 -5.70 -16.56 13.02
CA THR A 244 -5.27 -15.16 13.11
C THR A 244 -6.05 -14.29 12.11
N ALA A 245 -6.11 -12.99 12.35
CA ALA A 245 -6.73 -12.05 11.42
C ALA A 245 -6.10 -12.15 10.02
N ILE A 246 -4.77 -12.28 9.94
CA ILE A 246 -4.06 -12.44 8.66
C ILE A 246 -4.52 -13.70 7.94
N GLU A 247 -4.51 -14.85 8.61
CA GLU A 247 -4.87 -16.14 8.02
C GLU A 247 -6.32 -16.17 7.54
N THR A 248 -7.27 -15.72 8.36
CA THR A 248 -8.71 -15.76 8.05
C THR A 248 -9.09 -14.80 6.92
N ILE A 249 -8.53 -13.60 6.91
CA ILE A 249 -8.78 -12.61 5.84
C ILE A 249 -8.11 -13.04 4.54
N SER A 250 -6.87 -13.54 4.61
CA SER A 250 -6.14 -14.05 3.44
C SER A 250 -6.84 -15.26 2.80
N GLU A 251 -7.37 -16.17 3.61
CA GLU A 251 -8.14 -17.32 3.11
C GLU A 251 -9.42 -16.88 2.40
N ALA A 252 -10.13 -15.91 2.97
CA ALA A 252 -11.43 -15.47 2.44
C ALA A 252 -11.30 -14.57 1.21
N TYR A 253 -10.29 -13.69 1.14
CA TYR A 253 -10.16 -12.64 0.13
C TYR A 253 -8.88 -12.71 -0.70
N GLY A 254 -7.95 -13.58 -0.37
CA GLY A 254 -6.64 -13.69 -0.98
C GLY A 254 -5.57 -12.86 -0.26
N ALA A 255 -4.31 -13.28 -0.38
CA ALA A 255 -3.18 -12.63 0.26
C ALA A 255 -3.04 -11.15 -0.15
N GLN A 256 -3.33 -10.81 -1.40
CA GLN A 256 -3.24 -9.44 -1.94
C GLN A 256 -4.17 -8.44 -1.22
N ALA A 257 -5.20 -8.91 -0.50
CA ALA A 257 -6.08 -8.05 0.29
C ALA A 257 -5.52 -7.71 1.68
N VAL A 258 -4.42 -8.35 2.10
CA VAL A 258 -3.85 -8.20 3.43
C VAL A 258 -2.51 -7.50 3.38
N VAL A 259 -2.46 -6.29 3.94
CA VAL A 259 -1.25 -5.52 4.21
C VAL A 259 -0.93 -5.62 5.70
N VAL A 260 0.33 -5.80 6.04
CA VAL A 260 0.77 -5.74 7.44
C VAL A 260 1.58 -4.47 7.65
N SER A 261 1.09 -3.61 8.52
CA SER A 261 1.80 -2.40 8.96
C SER A 261 2.80 -2.76 10.06
N VAL A 262 4.05 -2.43 9.81
CA VAL A 262 5.18 -2.76 10.69
C VAL A 262 5.83 -1.46 11.13
N ASP A 263 5.86 -1.23 12.45
CA ASP A 263 6.36 0.01 13.05
C ASP A 263 7.60 -0.28 13.93
N PRO A 264 8.78 -0.54 13.32
CA PRO A 264 10.00 -0.80 14.06
C PRO A 264 10.69 0.49 14.50
N ARG A 265 11.43 0.35 15.60
CA ARG A 265 12.37 1.38 16.08
C ARG A 265 13.73 0.79 16.35
N ARG A 266 14.76 1.62 16.30
CA ARG A 266 16.10 1.24 16.69
C ARG A 266 16.19 1.11 18.20
N VAL A 267 16.70 -0.02 18.67
CA VAL A 267 17.09 -0.25 20.05
C VAL A 267 18.61 -0.39 20.07
N TYR A 268 19.28 0.60 20.66
CA TYR A 268 20.73 0.63 20.74
C TYR A 268 21.25 -0.30 21.82
N VAL A 269 22.35 -0.98 21.56
CA VAL A 269 23.01 -1.93 22.45
C VAL A 269 24.52 -1.70 22.48
N ALA A 270 25.15 -2.02 23.57
CA ALA A 270 26.58 -1.80 23.77
C ALA A 270 27.46 -2.67 22.86
N SER A 271 27.01 -3.89 22.60
CA SER A 271 27.68 -4.85 21.71
C SER A 271 26.67 -5.82 21.09
N PRO A 272 27.04 -6.54 20.02
CA PRO A 272 26.17 -7.58 19.43
C PRO A 272 25.74 -8.67 20.40
N GLU A 273 26.59 -8.99 21.38
CA GLU A 273 26.32 -10.04 22.36
C GLU A 273 25.34 -9.62 23.46
N ALA A 274 25.03 -8.31 23.53
CA ALA A 274 24.06 -7.79 24.52
C ALA A 274 22.59 -8.14 24.19
N THR A 275 22.34 -8.75 23.03
CA THR A 275 21.00 -9.18 22.60
C THR A 275 21.07 -10.47 21.81
N THR A 276 19.96 -11.19 21.72
CA THR A 276 19.80 -12.37 20.84
C THR A 276 19.35 -11.99 19.42
N HIS A 277 18.96 -10.73 19.20
CA HIS A 277 18.53 -10.22 17.93
C HIS A 277 19.69 -9.88 16.99
N HIS A 278 19.43 -9.91 15.71
CA HIS A 278 20.43 -9.48 14.69
C HIS A 278 20.71 -8.00 14.82
N THR A 279 21.96 -7.65 15.12
CA THR A 279 22.41 -6.27 15.26
C THR A 279 23.05 -5.73 14.02
N LEU A 280 22.88 -4.45 13.79
CA LEU A 280 23.55 -3.66 12.76
C LEU A 280 24.52 -2.69 13.42
N LYS A 281 25.65 -2.42 12.72
CA LYS A 281 26.59 -1.40 13.18
C LYS A 281 26.11 -0.03 12.75
N SER A 282 26.00 0.88 13.70
CA SER A 282 25.62 2.25 13.42
C SER A 282 26.79 3.05 12.83
N THR A 283 26.50 3.95 11.90
CA THR A 283 27.48 4.92 11.38
C THR A 283 27.66 6.11 12.33
N THR A 284 26.69 6.33 13.21
CA THR A 284 26.72 7.39 14.21
C THR A 284 26.41 6.81 15.59
N PRO A 285 27.05 7.29 16.67
CA PRO A 285 26.75 6.80 18.01
C PRO A 285 25.27 6.98 18.38
N GLY A 286 24.74 6.01 19.11
CA GLY A 286 23.44 6.08 19.76
C GLY A 286 23.43 7.09 20.92
N PRO A 287 22.29 7.24 21.62
CA PRO A 287 22.11 8.26 22.66
C PRO A 287 23.10 8.18 23.82
N GLN A 288 23.67 7.00 24.10
CA GLN A 288 24.67 6.78 25.16
C GLN A 288 26.05 6.38 24.60
N GLY A 289 26.27 6.58 23.28
CA GLY A 289 27.53 6.27 22.61
C GLY A 289 27.57 4.86 22.02
N GLU A 290 26.47 4.13 22.02
CA GLU A 290 26.40 2.78 21.46
C GLU A 290 26.63 2.80 19.94
N MET A 291 27.33 1.78 19.45
CA MET A 291 27.64 1.63 18.01
C MET A 291 26.88 0.50 17.34
N TYR A 292 25.97 -0.15 18.08
CA TYR A 292 25.14 -1.23 17.56
C TYR A 292 23.67 -1.01 17.90
N TYR A 293 22.80 -1.49 17.03
CA TYR A 293 21.35 -1.46 17.24
C TYR A 293 20.66 -2.63 16.54
N TRP A 294 19.44 -2.91 16.93
CA TRP A 294 18.52 -3.80 16.24
C TRP A 294 17.17 -3.12 16.06
N TYR A 295 16.35 -3.62 15.12
CA TYR A 295 15.03 -3.05 14.87
C TYR A 295 13.98 -3.83 15.65
N ALA A 296 13.50 -3.25 16.74
CA ALA A 296 12.44 -3.80 17.58
C ALA A 296 11.06 -3.40 17.07
N CYS A 297 10.16 -4.36 16.93
CA CYS A 297 8.77 -4.10 16.60
C CYS A 297 8.04 -3.43 17.75
N THR A 298 7.01 -2.67 17.42
CA THR A 298 6.17 -1.98 18.38
C THR A 298 4.69 -2.27 18.15
N ILE A 299 3.90 -2.06 19.17
CA ILE A 299 2.43 -2.09 19.12
C ILE A 299 1.86 -0.77 19.65
N LYS A 300 0.53 -0.63 19.59
CA LYS A 300 -0.21 0.56 20.05
C LYS A 300 0.31 1.86 19.43
N GLY A 301 0.68 1.77 18.15
CA GLY A 301 1.18 2.89 17.41
C GLY A 301 2.54 3.40 17.90
N GLY A 302 3.51 2.53 18.08
CA GLY A 302 4.86 2.88 18.51
C GLY A 302 5.05 3.13 20.00
N ARG A 303 3.99 2.99 20.80
CA ARG A 303 4.03 3.30 22.23
C ARG A 303 4.62 2.19 23.09
N GLU A 304 4.59 0.96 22.62
CA GLU A 304 5.06 -0.22 23.35
C GLU A 304 6.02 -1.03 22.47
N THR A 305 7.28 -1.11 22.89
CA THR A 305 8.31 -1.91 22.22
C THR A 305 8.19 -3.37 22.65
N ARG A 306 8.31 -4.28 21.67
CA ARG A 306 8.26 -5.72 21.89
C ARG A 306 9.63 -6.36 21.70
N ASP A 307 9.83 -7.50 22.35
CA ASP A 307 11.03 -8.32 22.17
C ASP A 307 10.88 -9.22 20.93
N LEU A 308 10.68 -8.58 19.79
CA LEU A 308 10.50 -9.19 18.48
C LEU A 308 11.17 -8.30 17.44
N ASP A 309 12.14 -8.83 16.70
CA ASP A 309 12.78 -8.05 15.64
C ASP A 309 11.94 -8.01 14.36
N VAL A 310 12.24 -7.04 13.53
CA VAL A 310 11.50 -6.80 12.28
C VAL A 310 11.53 -8.00 11.33
N VAL A 311 12.63 -8.73 11.23
CA VAL A 311 12.76 -9.91 10.36
C VAL A 311 11.91 -11.06 10.87
N GLN A 312 11.89 -11.27 12.19
CA GLN A 312 11.01 -12.26 12.83
C GLN A 312 9.53 -11.95 12.52
N LEU A 313 9.13 -10.67 12.60
CA LEU A 313 7.74 -10.26 12.32
C LEU A 313 7.38 -10.50 10.86
N VAL A 314 8.17 -9.97 9.91
CA VAL A 314 7.78 -10.00 8.49
C VAL A 314 7.79 -11.41 7.91
N THR A 315 8.70 -12.28 8.35
CA THR A 315 8.72 -13.69 7.94
C THR A 315 7.54 -14.48 8.50
N ALA A 316 7.13 -14.19 9.73
CA ALA A 316 5.97 -14.83 10.35
C ALA A 316 4.67 -14.43 9.63
N VAL A 317 4.47 -13.14 9.35
CA VAL A 317 3.23 -12.68 8.70
C VAL A 317 3.15 -13.10 7.23
N GLU A 318 4.28 -13.20 6.53
CA GLU A 318 4.33 -13.81 5.19
C GLU A 318 3.89 -15.26 5.23
N ALA A 319 4.37 -16.05 6.19
CA ALA A 319 3.94 -17.44 6.38
C ALA A 319 2.44 -17.57 6.72
N MET A 320 1.84 -16.58 7.39
CA MET A 320 0.41 -16.53 7.69
C MET A 320 -0.45 -16.14 6.48
N GLY A 321 0.14 -15.66 5.39
CA GLY A 321 -0.58 -15.26 4.17
C GLY A 321 -0.74 -13.76 3.98
N ALA A 322 0.05 -12.93 4.62
CA ALA A 322 0.15 -11.51 4.28
C ALA A 322 0.62 -11.35 2.83
N GLY A 323 0.06 -10.39 2.11
CA GLY A 323 0.38 -10.13 0.71
C GLY A 323 1.28 -8.94 0.49
N GLU A 324 1.45 -8.06 1.48
CA GLU A 324 2.27 -6.85 1.39
C GLU A 324 2.71 -6.36 2.77
N ILE A 325 3.89 -5.76 2.85
CA ILE A 325 4.41 -5.13 4.06
C ILE A 325 4.40 -3.61 3.90
N LEU A 326 3.75 -2.89 4.82
CA LEU A 326 3.87 -1.43 4.97
C LEU A 326 4.84 -1.15 6.11
N LEU A 327 6.04 -0.69 5.77
CA LEU A 327 7.16 -0.55 6.68
C LEU A 327 7.36 0.89 7.11
N ASN A 328 6.96 1.23 8.35
CA ASN A 328 7.05 2.56 8.93
C ASN A 328 8.23 2.64 9.90
N CYS A 329 9.32 3.29 9.54
CA CYS A 329 10.43 3.51 10.47
C CYS A 329 10.10 4.64 11.45
N ILE A 330 9.88 4.31 12.73
CA ILE A 330 9.55 5.31 13.75
C ILE A 330 10.63 6.38 13.88
N ASP A 331 11.91 6.01 13.82
CA ASP A 331 13.04 6.95 13.95
C ASP A 331 13.15 7.95 12.78
N LYS A 332 12.50 7.68 11.67
CA LYS A 332 12.47 8.54 10.47
C LYS A 332 11.17 9.32 10.33
N ASP A 333 10.13 8.93 11.05
CA ASP A 333 8.83 9.56 10.91
C ASP A 333 8.84 11.05 11.25
N GLY A 334 8.29 11.87 10.36
CA GLY A 334 8.27 13.33 10.48
C GLY A 334 9.61 14.05 10.31
N THR A 335 10.73 13.34 10.13
CA THR A 335 12.08 13.96 10.04
C THR A 335 12.37 14.61 8.69
N ASN A 336 11.69 14.21 7.61
CA ASN A 336 11.98 14.62 6.23
C ASN A 336 13.44 14.37 5.79
N SER A 337 14.12 13.43 6.43
CA SER A 337 15.55 13.13 6.22
C SER A 337 15.81 11.93 5.30
N GLY A 338 14.78 11.44 4.64
CA GLY A 338 14.82 10.24 3.82
C GLY A 338 14.40 8.97 4.56
N PHE A 339 14.20 7.90 3.80
CA PHE A 339 13.83 6.59 4.33
C PHE A 339 15.00 5.91 5.06
N ASP A 340 14.71 4.99 5.98
CA ASP A 340 15.74 4.15 6.59
C ASP A 340 16.12 3.01 5.62
N LEU A 341 17.18 3.24 4.86
CA LEU A 341 17.61 2.32 3.79
C LEU A 341 18.03 0.96 4.31
N GLU A 342 18.68 0.90 5.47
CA GLU A 342 19.13 -0.37 6.07
C GLU A 342 17.94 -1.21 6.55
N LEU A 343 16.93 -0.58 7.13
CA LEU A 343 15.67 -1.22 7.49
C LEU A 343 14.98 -1.80 6.26
N VAL A 344 14.81 -0.98 5.22
CA VAL A 344 14.12 -1.39 3.98
C VAL A 344 14.86 -2.55 3.31
N LYS A 345 16.20 -2.50 3.22
CA LYS A 345 17.01 -3.61 2.69
C LYS A 345 16.80 -4.90 3.47
N SER A 346 16.85 -4.82 4.81
CA SER A 346 16.71 -5.98 5.69
C SER A 346 15.36 -6.67 5.50
N VAL A 347 14.29 -5.89 5.42
CA VAL A 347 12.94 -6.42 5.20
C VAL A 347 12.78 -6.97 3.79
N LYS A 348 13.24 -6.23 2.77
CA LYS A 348 13.14 -6.67 1.37
C LYS A 348 13.92 -7.98 1.11
N ALA A 349 15.03 -8.20 1.81
CA ALA A 349 15.79 -9.43 1.73
C ALA A 349 15.12 -10.62 2.45
N ALA A 350 14.29 -10.35 3.45
CA ALA A 350 13.67 -11.36 4.30
C ALA A 350 12.37 -11.94 3.74
N VAL A 351 11.67 -11.22 2.85
CA VAL A 351 10.36 -11.61 2.32
C VAL A 351 10.33 -11.59 0.80
N LYS A 352 9.40 -12.36 0.23
CA LYS A 352 9.14 -12.39 -1.23
C LYS A 352 7.97 -11.48 -1.63
N ILE A 353 7.08 -11.18 -0.70
CA ILE A 353 5.93 -10.29 -0.93
C ILE A 353 6.41 -8.84 -1.12
N PRO A 354 5.61 -7.98 -1.79
CA PRO A 354 5.91 -6.56 -1.95
C PRO A 354 6.12 -5.83 -0.62
N VAL A 355 7.03 -4.86 -0.65
CA VAL A 355 7.32 -3.98 0.51
C VAL A 355 7.10 -2.53 0.11
N ILE A 356 6.42 -1.78 0.96
CA ILE A 356 6.20 -0.34 0.86
C ILE A 356 7.12 0.34 1.88
N ALA A 357 8.07 1.15 1.40
CA ALA A 357 8.86 2.00 2.28
C ALA A 357 8.02 3.21 2.74
N SER A 358 8.00 3.47 4.02
CA SER A 358 7.28 4.58 4.63
C SER A 358 8.12 5.28 5.69
N SER A 359 7.76 6.49 6.04
CA SER A 359 8.41 7.38 7.00
C SER A 359 9.72 8.02 6.51
N GLY A 360 9.78 9.34 6.61
CA GLY A 360 10.98 10.14 6.34
C GLY A 360 11.03 10.81 4.97
N ALA A 361 10.08 10.59 4.07
CA ALA A 361 10.05 11.25 2.77
C ALA A 361 9.86 12.77 2.90
N GLY A 362 10.76 13.55 2.32
CA GLY A 362 10.71 15.00 2.31
C GLY A 362 10.79 15.61 0.90
N ASN A 363 11.24 14.85 -0.09
CA ASN A 363 11.38 15.30 -1.48
C ASN A 363 11.47 14.10 -2.45
N ALA A 364 11.50 14.39 -3.76
CA ALA A 364 11.58 13.37 -4.80
C ALA A 364 12.90 12.57 -4.79
N ASP A 365 14.00 13.17 -4.36
CA ASP A 365 15.29 12.46 -4.31
C ASP A 365 15.28 11.32 -3.29
N HIS A 366 14.56 11.48 -2.18
CA HIS A 366 14.38 10.41 -1.19
C HIS A 366 13.66 9.19 -1.79
N PHE A 367 12.63 9.41 -2.63
CA PHE A 367 11.97 8.33 -3.38
C PHE A 367 12.93 7.66 -4.37
N ALA A 368 13.69 8.45 -5.12
CA ALA A 368 14.67 7.91 -6.06
C ALA A 368 15.72 7.06 -5.33
N GLU A 369 16.25 7.57 -4.23
CA GLU A 369 17.27 6.88 -3.43
C GLU A 369 16.76 5.53 -2.89
N VAL A 370 15.57 5.48 -2.28
CA VAL A 370 15.04 4.23 -1.73
C VAL A 370 14.80 3.20 -2.82
N PHE A 371 14.28 3.59 -3.98
CA PHE A 371 14.07 2.66 -5.10
C PHE A 371 15.38 2.13 -5.69
N GLN A 372 16.37 3.00 -5.89
CA GLN A 372 17.65 2.61 -6.48
C GLN A 372 18.52 1.76 -5.55
N ARG A 373 18.49 2.08 -4.25
CA ARG A 373 19.39 1.43 -3.29
C ARG A 373 18.83 0.21 -2.59
N THR A 374 17.51 0.03 -2.57
CA THR A 374 16.88 -1.06 -1.83
C THR A 374 16.05 -2.00 -2.70
N ASN A 375 15.77 -1.63 -3.93
CA ASN A 375 14.88 -2.35 -4.85
C ASN A 375 13.45 -2.58 -4.28
N VAL A 376 13.00 -1.71 -3.40
CA VAL A 376 11.65 -1.77 -2.80
C VAL A 376 10.56 -1.54 -3.84
N ASP A 377 9.37 -2.11 -3.64
CA ASP A 377 8.31 -2.16 -4.63
C ASP A 377 7.47 -0.87 -4.69
N ALA A 378 7.34 -0.19 -3.55
CA ALA A 378 6.59 1.04 -3.42
C ALA A 378 7.19 1.95 -2.35
N ALA A 379 6.85 3.21 -2.42
CA ALA A 379 7.16 4.18 -1.38
C ALA A 379 5.96 5.09 -1.11
N LEU A 380 5.77 5.42 0.14
CA LEU A 380 4.62 6.16 0.65
C LEU A 380 5.06 7.54 1.14
N GLY A 381 4.28 8.55 0.79
CA GLY A 381 4.42 9.91 1.30
C GLY A 381 3.12 10.44 1.88
N ALA A 382 3.24 11.28 2.90
CA ALA A 382 2.12 11.95 3.54
C ALA A 382 2.42 13.45 3.73
N GLY A 383 3.27 13.81 4.68
CA GLY A 383 3.50 15.19 5.09
C GLY A 383 3.91 16.12 3.96
N MET A 384 4.84 15.73 3.09
CA MET A 384 5.30 16.55 1.97
C MET A 384 4.18 16.85 0.96
N PHE A 385 3.24 15.90 0.75
CA PHE A 385 2.08 16.09 -0.10
C PHE A 385 1.02 16.97 0.58
N HIS A 386 0.78 16.77 1.86
CA HIS A 386 -0.18 17.58 2.64
C HIS A 386 0.22 19.04 2.75
N ARG A 387 1.52 19.33 2.89
CA ARG A 387 2.05 20.69 2.94
C ARG A 387 2.12 21.38 1.58
N GLY A 388 1.88 20.63 0.48
CA GLY A 388 2.00 21.14 -0.88
C GLY A 388 3.43 21.47 -1.32
N GLU A 389 4.43 20.96 -0.60
CA GLU A 389 5.85 21.12 -0.96
C GLU A 389 6.18 20.36 -2.24
N TRP A 390 5.56 19.21 -2.42
CA TRP A 390 5.62 18.37 -3.60
C TRP A 390 4.23 17.82 -3.94
N THR A 391 3.95 17.71 -5.23
CA THR A 391 2.81 16.93 -5.72
C THR A 391 3.26 15.54 -6.11
N VAL A 392 2.35 14.57 -6.13
CA VAL A 392 2.64 13.20 -6.62
C VAL A 392 3.16 13.25 -8.06
N LYS A 393 2.56 14.09 -8.90
CA LYS A 393 2.97 14.30 -10.30
C LYS A 393 4.43 14.76 -10.39
N GLN A 394 4.84 15.76 -9.62
CA GLN A 394 6.23 16.24 -9.60
C GLN A 394 7.22 15.14 -9.16
N VAL A 395 6.87 14.36 -8.14
CA VAL A 395 7.71 13.22 -7.71
C VAL A 395 7.87 12.24 -8.87
N LYS A 396 6.80 11.85 -9.53
CA LYS A 396 6.84 10.90 -10.66
C LYS A 396 7.65 11.44 -11.85
N GLU A 397 7.53 12.73 -12.16
CA GLU A 397 8.33 13.37 -13.21
C GLU A 397 9.83 13.29 -12.93
N GLU A 398 10.24 13.59 -11.69
CA GLU A 398 11.65 13.47 -11.29
C GLU A 398 12.15 12.01 -11.32
N LEU A 399 11.34 11.06 -10.88
CA LEU A 399 11.68 9.63 -10.96
C LEU A 399 11.83 9.15 -12.40
N SER A 400 10.94 9.60 -13.30
CA SER A 400 11.05 9.32 -14.74
C SER A 400 12.34 9.86 -15.34
N LYS A 401 12.73 11.09 -15.01
CA LYS A 401 14.00 11.70 -15.46
C LYS A 401 15.21 10.88 -15.02
N LYS A 402 15.12 10.22 -13.88
CA LYS A 402 16.15 9.33 -13.33
C LYS A 402 16.10 7.89 -13.89
N GLY A 403 15.23 7.63 -14.86
CA GLY A 403 15.11 6.32 -15.53
C GLY A 403 14.41 5.24 -14.71
N LEU A 404 13.70 5.60 -13.64
CA LEU A 404 12.94 4.65 -12.84
C LEU A 404 11.64 4.28 -13.54
N MET A 405 11.30 2.99 -13.49
CA MET A 405 10.05 2.48 -14.06
C MET A 405 8.88 2.82 -13.11
N ILE A 406 8.09 3.79 -13.51
CA ILE A 406 6.89 4.23 -12.80
C ILE A 406 5.70 4.30 -13.77
N ARG A 407 4.48 4.25 -13.23
CA ARG A 407 3.29 4.53 -14.01
C ARG A 407 3.26 6.02 -14.36
N ARG A 408 3.27 6.34 -15.64
CA ARG A 408 3.23 7.73 -16.10
C ARG A 408 1.91 8.38 -15.70
N PHE A 409 1.96 9.66 -15.45
CA PHE A 409 0.76 10.46 -15.34
C PHE A 409 0.08 10.51 -16.72
N GLU A 410 -1.20 10.16 -16.75
CA GLU A 410 -2.06 10.29 -17.92
C GLU A 410 -3.22 11.20 -17.51
N GLU A 411 -3.54 12.18 -18.36
CA GLU A 411 -4.68 13.06 -18.12
C GLU A 411 -5.99 12.26 -18.24
N ASP A 412 -6.94 12.58 -17.38
CA ASP A 412 -8.28 12.01 -17.46
C ASP A 412 -8.94 12.38 -18.79
N ILE A 413 -9.75 11.44 -19.30
CA ILE A 413 -10.36 11.45 -20.62
C ILE A 413 -11.62 12.31 -20.65
#